data_3b88b2230a02f5d8f2d3afeae8cea143
#
_entry.id   3b88b2230a02f5d8f2d3afeae8cea143
#
_cell.length_a   1.000
_cell.length_b   1.000
_cell.length_c   1.000
_cell.angle_alpha   90.00
_cell.angle_beta   90.00
_cell.angle_gamma   90.00
#
_symmetry.space_group_name_H-M   'P 1'
#
loop_
_entity.id
_entity.type
_entity.pdbx_description
1 polymer ?
#
loop_
_entity_poly.entity_id
_entity_poly.type
_entity_poly.pdbx_seq_one_letter_code
_entity_poly.pdbx_strand_id
1 'polypeptide(L)' 'MLEDEVKDFVNKIIAREDGKEIDMENLLTDSEIDSFAYAVLWFELDEKYGCFDMLEVNEIDYKRYRLRDVIERVHARV' A
#
# COMPACT_ATOMS: atom_id res chain seq x y z
N MET A 1 16.29 -1.03 6.06
CA MET A 1 16.25 -1.06 4.59
C MET A 1 14.90 -0.55 4.12
N LEU A 2 14.85 0.03 2.93
CA LEU A 2 13.61 0.63 2.40
C LEU A 2 12.45 -0.37 2.31
N GLU A 3 12.73 -1.62 1.94
CA GLU A 3 11.69 -2.65 1.86
C GLU A 3 11.00 -2.85 3.20
N ASP A 4 11.78 -2.98 4.27
CA ASP A 4 11.23 -3.17 5.60
C ASP A 4 10.46 -1.95 6.07
N GLU A 5 10.95 -0.77 5.74
CA GLU A 5 10.28 0.48 6.08
C GLU A 5 8.91 0.57 5.42
N VAL A 6 8.83 0.28 4.12
CA VAL A 6 7.56 0.35 3.39
C VAL A 6 6.60 -0.72 3.88
N LYS A 7 7.10 -1.94 4.10
CA LYS A 7 6.29 -3.04 4.62
C LYS A 7 5.69 -2.69 5.97
N ASP A 8 6.52 -2.18 6.88
CA ASP A 8 6.08 -1.79 8.22
C ASP A 8 5.06 -0.66 8.15
N PHE A 9 5.30 0.32 7.29
CA PHE A 9 4.40 1.44 7.12
C PHE A 9 3.02 0.98 6.64
N VAL A 10 2.98 0.11 5.63
CA VAL A 10 1.73 -0.42 5.08
C VAL A 10 0.99 -1.23 6.14
N ASN A 11 1.70 -2.14 6.82
CA ASN A 11 1.06 -2.98 7.84
C ASN A 11 0.60 -2.20 9.06
N LYS A 12 1.28 -1.10 9.38
CA LYS A 12 0.86 -0.23 10.47
C LYS A 12 -0.49 0.43 10.15
N ILE A 13 -0.67 0.88 8.92
CA ILE A 13 -1.94 1.45 8.48
C ILE A 13 -3.03 0.37 8.48
N ILE A 14 -2.70 -0.81 7.96
CA ILE A 14 -3.64 -1.93 7.93
C ILE A 14 -4.11 -2.30 9.33
N ALA A 15 -3.18 -2.37 10.29
CA ALA A 15 -3.53 -2.67 11.69
C ALA A 15 -4.41 -1.60 12.31
N ARG A 16 -4.14 -0.34 11.98
CA ARG A 16 -4.95 0.78 12.48
C ARG A 16 -6.39 0.69 11.96
N GLU A 17 -6.59 0.12 10.78
CA GLU A 17 -7.90 -0.06 10.15
C GLU A 17 -8.49 -1.46 10.41
N ASP A 18 -8.00 -2.15 11.43
CA ASP A 18 -8.46 -3.48 11.83
C ASP A 18 -8.24 -4.57 10.78
N GLY A 19 -7.26 -4.38 9.92
CA GLY A 19 -6.91 -5.36 8.89
C GLY A 19 -5.91 -6.38 9.40
N LYS A 20 -5.63 -7.36 8.54
CA LYS A 20 -4.65 -8.42 8.81
C LYS A 20 -3.30 -8.07 8.20
N GLU A 21 -2.23 -8.33 8.92
CA GLU A 21 -0.88 -8.14 8.42
C GLU A 21 -0.65 -8.95 7.15
N ILE A 22 0.05 -8.36 6.20
CA ILE A 22 0.35 -9.02 4.92
C ILE A 22 1.86 -9.09 4.68
N ASP A 23 2.27 -10.09 3.89
CA ASP A 23 3.64 -10.27 3.44
C ASP A 23 3.82 -9.80 2.00
N MET A 24 5.05 -9.86 1.52
CA MET A 24 5.46 -9.38 0.20
C MET A 24 4.63 -9.96 -0.95
N GLU A 25 4.28 -11.23 -0.85
CA GLU A 25 3.54 -11.93 -1.92
C GLU A 25 2.02 -11.80 -1.79
N ASN A 26 1.54 -11.27 -0.69
CA ASN A 26 0.10 -11.09 -0.49
C ASN A 26 -0.41 -9.89 -1.31
N LEU A 27 -1.64 -10.03 -1.77
CA LEU A 27 -2.37 -8.90 -2.33
C LEU A 27 -2.74 -7.93 -1.21
N LEU A 28 -2.83 -6.64 -1.52
CA LEU A 28 -3.30 -5.67 -0.53
C LEU A 28 -4.70 -6.02 -0.03
N THR A 29 -5.53 -6.63 -0.88
CA THR A 29 -6.87 -7.07 -0.51
C THR A 29 -6.86 -8.22 0.50
N ASP A 30 -5.75 -8.95 0.62
CA ASP A 30 -5.63 -10.02 1.61
C ASP A 30 -5.65 -9.49 3.04
N SER A 31 -5.43 -8.19 3.23
CA SER A 31 -5.52 -7.53 4.53
C SER A 31 -6.97 -7.41 5.02
N GLU A 32 -7.95 -7.61 4.15
CA GLU A 32 -9.38 -7.53 4.46
C GLU A 32 -9.85 -6.16 4.96
N ILE A 33 -9.15 -5.09 4.59
CA ILE A 33 -9.61 -3.74 4.88
C ILE A 33 -10.66 -3.32 3.85
N ASP A 34 -11.54 -2.37 4.22
CA ASP A 34 -12.60 -1.93 3.32
C ASP A 34 -12.08 -0.90 2.29
N SER A 35 -12.95 -0.49 1.38
CA SER A 35 -12.57 0.43 0.31
C SER A 35 -12.15 1.80 0.82
N PHE A 36 -12.75 2.26 1.91
CA PHE A 36 -12.38 3.52 2.54
C PHE A 36 -10.95 3.44 3.09
N ALA A 37 -10.63 2.36 3.78
CA ALA A 37 -9.30 2.14 4.33
C ALA A 37 -8.26 2.03 3.21
N TYR A 38 -8.63 1.45 2.07
CA TYR A 38 -7.78 1.43 0.89
C TYR A 38 -7.43 2.83 0.40
N ALA A 39 -8.41 3.70 0.32
CA ALA A 39 -8.18 5.08 -0.10
C ALA A 39 -7.23 5.79 0.87
N VAL A 40 -7.41 5.57 2.17
CA VAL A 40 -6.54 6.12 3.20
C VAL A 40 -5.11 5.60 3.05
N LEU A 41 -4.95 4.31 2.80
CA LEU A 41 -3.64 3.69 2.60
C LEU A 41 -2.89 4.34 1.44
N TRP A 42 -3.55 4.45 0.28
CA TRP A 42 -2.92 5.07 -0.89
C TRP A 42 -2.60 6.54 -0.67
N PHE A 43 -3.50 7.27 -0.01
CA PHE A 43 -3.27 8.67 0.31
C PHE A 43 -2.04 8.84 1.20
N GLU A 44 -1.91 8.03 2.24
CA GLU A 44 -0.76 8.13 3.15
C GLU A 44 0.54 7.69 2.49
N LEU A 45 0.49 6.69 1.60
CA LEU A 45 1.65 6.28 0.82
C LEU A 45 2.13 7.43 -0.09
N ASP A 46 1.20 8.10 -0.76
CA ASP A 46 1.54 9.22 -1.62
C ASP A 46 2.11 10.37 -0.81
N GLU A 47 1.53 10.67 0.34
CA GLU A 47 2.00 11.73 1.22
C GLU A 47 3.42 11.47 1.71
N LYS A 48 3.72 10.22 2.06
CA LYS A 48 5.04 9.89 2.59
C LYS A 48 6.12 9.75 1.51
N TYR A 49 5.81 9.09 0.41
CA TYR A 49 6.80 8.74 -0.62
C TYR A 49 6.66 9.55 -1.91
N GLY A 50 5.49 10.15 -2.14
CA GLY A 50 5.28 11.01 -3.31
C GLY A 50 5.31 10.29 -4.65
N CYS A 51 5.07 8.98 -4.67
CA CYS A 51 5.16 8.16 -5.89
C CYS A 51 3.83 7.59 -6.36
N PHE A 52 2.73 7.94 -5.71
CA PHE A 52 1.40 7.45 -6.08
C PHE A 52 0.48 8.63 -6.36
N ASP A 53 0.12 8.78 -7.63
CA ASP A 53 -0.84 9.81 -8.04
C ASP A 53 -2.24 9.28 -7.77
N MET A 54 -3.07 10.04 -7.04
CA MET A 54 -4.43 9.62 -6.72
C MET A 54 -5.28 9.37 -7.95
N LEU A 55 -5.07 10.15 -9.03
CA LEU A 55 -5.78 9.94 -10.29
C LEU A 55 -5.36 8.61 -10.92
N GLU A 56 -4.06 8.33 -10.90
CA GLU A 56 -3.53 7.07 -11.40
C GLU A 56 -4.04 5.88 -10.59
N VAL A 57 -4.08 6.01 -9.27
CA VAL A 57 -4.59 4.95 -8.39
C VAL A 57 -6.04 4.62 -8.71
N ASN A 58 -6.87 5.63 -9.04
CA ASN A 58 -8.26 5.41 -9.39
C ASN A 58 -8.43 4.66 -10.72
N GLU A 59 -7.45 4.74 -11.61
CA GLU A 59 -7.46 4.05 -12.90
C GLU A 59 -6.90 2.64 -12.83
N ILE A 60 -6.11 2.36 -11.80
CA ILE A 60 -5.46 1.06 -11.64
C ILE A 60 -6.40 0.14 -10.86
N ASP A 61 -6.45 -1.13 -11.28
CA ASP A 61 -7.17 -2.16 -10.52
C ASP A 61 -6.38 -2.49 -9.26
N TYR A 62 -6.58 -1.69 -8.21
CA TYR A 62 -5.86 -1.82 -6.94
C TYR A 62 -6.01 -3.21 -6.31
N LYS A 63 -6.99 -4.00 -6.72
CA LYS A 63 -7.20 -5.35 -6.22
C LYS A 63 -6.11 -6.32 -6.66
N ARG A 64 -5.32 -5.94 -7.66
CA ARG A 64 -4.23 -6.76 -8.18
C ARG A 64 -2.88 -6.41 -7.58
N TYR A 65 -2.79 -5.35 -6.79
CA TYR A 65 -1.53 -4.94 -6.20
C TYR A 65 -1.12 -5.86 -5.06
N ARG A 66 0.12 -6.34 -5.13
CA ARG A 66 0.76 -7.04 -4.01
C ARG A 66 1.59 -6.03 -3.22
N LEU A 67 1.93 -6.38 -1.99
CA LEU A 67 2.82 -5.52 -1.21
C LEU A 67 4.14 -5.31 -1.94
N ARG A 68 4.67 -6.34 -2.58
CA ARG A 68 5.88 -6.24 -3.42
C ARG A 68 5.75 -5.13 -4.47
N ASP A 69 4.62 -5.04 -5.13
CA ASP A 69 4.39 -4.04 -6.18
C ASP A 69 4.47 -2.63 -5.64
N VAL A 70 3.96 -2.41 -4.44
CA VAL A 70 4.04 -1.11 -3.75
C VAL A 70 5.51 -0.78 -3.48
N ILE A 71 6.26 -1.74 -2.95
CA ILE A 71 7.67 -1.55 -2.61
C ILE A 71 8.50 -1.25 -3.87
N GLU A 72 8.27 -1.97 -4.96
CA GLU A 72 8.95 -1.75 -6.22
C GLU A 72 8.68 -0.34 -6.75
N ARG A 73 7.45 0.13 -6.62
CA ARG A 73 7.10 1.48 -7.07
C ARG A 73 7.80 2.56 -6.25
N VAL A 74 7.91 2.37 -4.94
CA VAL A 74 8.64 3.29 -4.07
C VAL A 74 10.13 3.29 -4.45
N HIS A 75 10.70 2.12 -4.69
CA HIS A 75 12.10 1.99 -5.12
C HIS A 75 12.37 2.73 -6.43
N ALA A 76 11.45 2.68 -7.37
CA ALA A 76 11.62 3.32 -8.66
C ALA A 76 11.67 4.85 -8.57
N ARG A 77 11.15 5.43 -7.49
CA ARG A 77 11.09 6.88 -7.28
C ARG A 77 12.15 7.43 -6.35
N VAL A 78 12.76 6.57 -5.56
CA VAL A 78 13.76 6.99 -4.54
C VAL A 78 15.20 6.94 -5.04
#